data_bd3b6e1fdb8b3210693709c1b824ec73
#
_entry.id   bd3b6e1fdb8b3210693709c1b824ec73
#
_cell.length_a   1.000
_cell.length_b   1.000
_cell.length_c   1.000
_cell.angle_alpha   90.00
_cell.angle_beta   90.00
_cell.angle_gamma   90.00
#
_symmetry.space_group_name_H-M   'P 1'
#
loop_
_entity.id
_entity.type
_entity.pdbx_description
1 polymer ?
#
loop_
_entity_poly.entity_id
_entity_poly.type
_entity_poly.pdbx_seq_one_letter_code
_entity_poly.pdbx_strand_id
1 'polypeptide(L)'
;MFTIITCGDSKYFEFLQNFENNIFKIFGYYPTIYDLGLKEDEKTKLKSEVRKIPIKEKFWELNTIGYVKTTHKPRCIKDILNEKNQDCIYVDADVLFTSKIQEVEIKNADIGVTPRHRKERKPEYFTNGLINAGFIFFKNTEDVKSLIDKWIVSCQEQDTTDQKALSDILKEEIDITYGKKTQKYKNINVLLLDPAIFNDVSCKTGRIFHFKNAGRREISLKKYRIFVSLQAKFPRIIGLITTFRRLWLKSTRRITGAERRFWEN
;
A
#
# COMPACT_ATOMS: atom_id res chain seq x y z
N MET A 1 4.75 -17.01 -5.08
CA MET A 1 5.80 -15.95 -5.04
C MET A 1 5.20 -14.67 -5.62
N PHE A 2 5.45 -13.50 -5.04
CA PHE A 2 4.94 -12.22 -5.50
C PHE A 2 6.09 -11.22 -5.70
N THR A 3 5.87 -10.26 -6.60
CA THR A 3 6.79 -9.13 -6.79
C THR A 3 6.29 -7.93 -5.98
N ILE A 4 7.18 -7.28 -5.23
CA ILE A 4 6.88 -6.02 -4.54
C ILE A 4 7.28 -4.87 -5.45
N ILE A 5 6.36 -3.92 -5.65
CA ILE A 5 6.61 -2.73 -6.44
C ILE A 5 6.24 -1.46 -5.69
N THR A 6 6.88 -0.37 -6.06
CA THR A 6 6.51 0.99 -5.67
C THR A 6 6.73 1.94 -6.82
N CYS A 7 6.26 3.18 -6.71
CA CYS A 7 6.58 4.24 -7.66
C CYS A 7 6.87 5.55 -6.94
N GLY A 8 7.64 6.41 -7.57
CA GLY A 8 7.94 7.72 -7.02
C GLY A 8 8.79 8.60 -7.93
N ASP A 9 8.97 9.83 -7.50
CA ASP A 9 9.79 10.87 -8.17
C ASP A 9 10.93 11.33 -7.25
N SER A 10 11.72 12.32 -7.70
CA SER A 10 12.82 12.89 -6.92
C SER A 10 12.42 13.41 -5.53
N LYS A 11 11.16 13.86 -5.32
CA LYS A 11 10.69 14.28 -3.99
C LYS A 11 10.59 13.11 -3.02
N TYR A 12 10.41 11.90 -3.54
CA TYR A 12 10.32 10.67 -2.77
C TYR A 12 11.61 9.86 -2.76
N PHE A 13 12.73 10.39 -3.30
CA PHE A 13 13.98 9.64 -3.45
C PHE A 13 14.49 9.06 -2.12
N GLU A 14 14.51 9.84 -1.01
CA GLU A 14 14.88 9.35 0.32
C GLU A 14 13.99 8.17 0.75
N PHE A 15 12.70 8.25 0.47
CA PHE A 15 11.75 7.18 0.81
C PHE A 15 12.01 5.93 -0.02
N LEU A 16 12.28 6.07 -1.32
CA LEU A 16 12.57 4.95 -2.21
C LEU A 16 13.84 4.20 -1.80
N GLN A 17 14.92 4.93 -1.44
CA GLN A 17 16.15 4.31 -0.93
C GLN A 17 15.91 3.55 0.40
N ASN A 18 15.16 4.14 1.32
CA ASN A 18 14.84 3.50 2.58
C ASN A 18 13.90 2.30 2.37
N PHE A 19 12.94 2.42 1.45
CA PHE A 19 12.01 1.35 1.08
C PHE A 19 12.75 0.14 0.51
N GLU A 20 13.62 0.32 -0.50
CA GLU A 20 14.37 -0.79 -1.09
C GLU A 20 15.25 -1.51 -0.05
N ASN A 21 15.92 -0.75 0.83
CA ASN A 21 16.75 -1.31 1.90
C ASN A 21 15.89 -2.06 2.93
N ASN A 22 14.68 -1.55 3.23
CA ASN A 22 13.74 -2.22 4.12
C ASN A 22 13.23 -3.53 3.51
N ILE A 23 12.81 -3.52 2.24
CA ILE A 23 12.36 -4.72 1.53
C ILE A 23 13.47 -5.76 1.49
N PHE A 24 14.69 -5.37 1.12
CA PHE A 24 15.82 -6.29 1.10
C PHE A 24 16.09 -6.93 2.47
N LYS A 25 16.08 -6.14 3.55
CA LYS A 25 16.27 -6.66 4.92
C LYS A 25 15.19 -7.65 5.37
N ILE A 26 13.94 -7.42 4.94
CA ILE A 26 12.80 -8.22 5.38
C ILE A 26 12.60 -9.44 4.48
N PHE A 27 12.72 -9.31 3.17
CA PHE A 27 12.36 -10.34 2.19
C PHE A 27 13.58 -11.02 1.56
N GLY A 28 14.74 -10.37 1.52
CA GLY A 28 15.97 -10.89 0.92
C GLY A 28 16.14 -10.57 -0.56
N TYR A 29 15.26 -9.73 -1.13
CA TYR A 29 15.34 -9.25 -2.51
C TYR A 29 14.94 -7.77 -2.59
N TYR A 30 15.35 -7.10 -3.67
CA TYR A 30 14.99 -5.71 -3.92
C TYR A 30 13.62 -5.61 -4.63
N PRO A 31 12.82 -4.58 -4.34
CA PRO A 31 11.57 -4.33 -5.06
C PRO A 31 11.83 -3.84 -6.48
N THR A 32 10.81 -3.74 -7.32
CA THR A 32 10.86 -2.97 -8.56
C THR A 32 10.34 -1.55 -8.28
N ILE A 33 11.06 -0.54 -8.73
CA ILE A 33 10.72 0.88 -8.55
C ILE A 33 10.34 1.48 -9.90
N TYR A 34 9.15 2.06 -10.00
CA TYR A 34 8.71 2.80 -11.16
C TYR A 34 9.09 4.27 -11.05
N ASP A 35 9.87 4.74 -12.03
CA ASP A 35 10.34 6.11 -12.17
C ASP A 35 9.21 7.03 -12.66
N LEU A 36 8.76 7.92 -11.80
CA LEU A 36 7.78 8.98 -12.10
C LEU A 36 8.43 10.37 -12.15
N GLY A 37 9.71 10.46 -12.43
CA GLY A 37 10.49 11.69 -12.51
C GLY A 37 11.69 11.72 -11.57
N LEU A 38 12.44 10.63 -11.51
CA LEU A 38 13.77 10.56 -10.86
C LEU A 38 14.83 11.20 -11.77
N LYS A 39 15.81 11.82 -11.15
CA LYS A 39 17.04 12.27 -11.84
C LYS A 39 17.94 11.07 -12.15
N GLU A 40 18.78 11.19 -13.17
CA GLU A 40 19.65 10.08 -13.56
C GLU A 40 20.64 9.67 -12.44
N ASP A 41 21.19 10.65 -11.71
CA ASP A 41 22.07 10.39 -10.57
C ASP A 41 21.35 9.74 -9.36
N GLU A 42 20.04 9.91 -9.25
CA GLU A 42 19.22 9.24 -8.24
C GLU A 42 18.99 7.78 -8.62
N LYS A 43 18.71 7.50 -9.90
CA LYS A 43 18.51 6.12 -10.38
C LYS A 43 19.75 5.26 -10.16
N THR A 44 20.95 5.80 -10.41
CA THR A 44 22.21 5.07 -10.21
C THR A 44 22.49 4.73 -8.75
N LYS A 45 21.87 5.43 -7.79
CA LYS A 45 22.00 5.18 -6.35
C LYS A 45 21.03 4.12 -5.83
N LEU A 46 20.02 3.74 -6.62
CA LEU A 46 19.08 2.69 -6.28
C LEU A 46 19.66 1.32 -6.66
N LYS A 47 19.43 0.33 -5.81
CA LYS A 47 19.82 -1.07 -6.03
C LYS A 47 18.71 -1.88 -6.69
N SER A 48 17.50 -1.36 -6.64
CA SER A 48 16.30 -1.92 -7.24
C SER A 48 16.33 -1.80 -8.76
N GLU A 49 15.63 -2.69 -9.44
CA GLU A 49 15.27 -2.49 -10.84
C GLU A 49 14.41 -1.23 -10.96
N VAL A 50 14.90 -0.23 -11.73
CA VAL A 50 14.16 1.01 -11.99
C VAL A 50 13.53 0.93 -13.37
N ARG A 51 12.21 1.09 -13.45
CA ARG A 51 11.41 0.99 -14.67
C ARG A 51 10.73 2.29 -15.00
N LYS A 52 10.50 2.52 -16.28
CA LYS A 52 9.66 3.60 -16.79
C LYS A 52 8.39 3.03 -17.40
N ILE A 53 7.26 3.69 -17.12
CA ILE A 53 6.04 3.47 -17.90
C ILE A 53 5.86 4.63 -18.88
N PRO A 54 5.34 4.37 -20.09
CA PRO A 54 5.01 5.44 -21.02
C PRO A 54 3.92 6.33 -20.42
N ILE A 55 4.25 7.60 -20.15
CA ILE A 55 3.33 8.60 -19.64
C ILE A 55 2.97 9.50 -20.81
N LYS A 56 1.70 9.60 -21.17
CA LYS A 56 1.23 10.52 -22.21
C LYS A 56 1.23 11.95 -21.64
N GLU A 57 1.75 12.93 -22.40
CA GLU A 57 1.87 14.35 -21.99
C GLU A 57 0.57 14.92 -21.44
N LYS A 58 -0.56 14.67 -22.09
CA LYS A 58 -1.90 15.07 -21.63
C LYS A 58 -2.22 14.63 -20.20
N PHE A 59 -1.61 13.57 -19.75
CA PHE A 59 -1.76 13.03 -18.41
C PHE A 59 -0.83 13.74 -17.40
N TRP A 60 0.33 14.24 -17.83
CA TRP A 60 1.19 15.09 -17.02
C TRP A 60 0.57 16.45 -16.72
N GLU A 61 -0.06 17.09 -17.69
CA GLU A 61 -0.67 18.41 -17.53
C GLU A 61 -1.82 18.39 -16.53
N LEU A 62 -2.67 17.38 -16.58
CA LEU A 62 -3.72 17.14 -15.56
C LEU A 62 -3.16 16.94 -14.16
N ASN A 63 -1.86 16.73 -14.03
CA ASN A 63 -1.16 16.31 -12.84
C ASN A 63 -0.40 17.38 -12.09
N THR A 64 -0.41 18.59 -12.55
CA THR A 64 0.28 19.74 -11.91
C THR A 64 -0.18 19.99 -10.48
N ILE A 65 -1.37 19.52 -10.08
CA ILE A 65 -1.95 19.72 -8.75
C ILE A 65 -1.62 18.58 -7.76
N GLY A 66 -0.74 17.63 -8.10
CA GLY A 66 -0.24 16.60 -7.17
C GLY A 66 -1.05 15.30 -7.05
N TYR A 67 -2.17 15.15 -7.75
CA TYR A 67 -2.94 13.89 -7.80
C TYR A 67 -2.42 12.91 -8.84
N VAL A 68 -1.72 13.38 -9.84
CA VAL A 68 -1.30 12.62 -11.04
C VAL A 68 -0.32 11.54 -10.77
N LYS A 69 0.61 11.77 -9.84
CA LYS A 69 1.63 10.77 -9.56
C LYS A 69 1.02 9.54 -8.89
N THR A 70 -0.06 9.72 -8.15
CA THR A 70 -0.77 8.60 -7.55
C THR A 70 -1.59 7.81 -8.56
N THR A 71 -2.18 8.47 -9.57
CA THR A 71 -2.98 7.82 -10.61
C THR A 71 -2.17 6.94 -11.57
N HIS A 72 -0.83 6.96 -11.49
CA HIS A 72 0.04 6.04 -12.22
C HIS A 72 0.14 4.65 -11.59
N LYS A 73 -0.24 4.48 -10.32
CA LYS A 73 -0.17 3.18 -9.63
C LYS A 73 -0.78 2.02 -10.41
N PRO A 74 -2.04 2.10 -10.88
CA PRO A 74 -2.65 0.99 -11.61
C PRO A 74 -1.90 0.64 -12.89
N ARG A 75 -1.25 1.60 -13.55
CA ARG A 75 -0.41 1.35 -14.74
C ARG A 75 0.85 0.58 -14.38
N CYS A 76 1.53 0.96 -13.30
CA CYS A 76 2.70 0.23 -12.80
C CYS A 76 2.35 -1.21 -12.43
N ILE A 77 1.19 -1.40 -11.78
CA ILE A 77 0.71 -2.73 -11.41
C ILE A 77 0.38 -3.56 -12.65
N LYS A 78 -0.31 -2.98 -13.64
CA LYS A 78 -0.63 -3.68 -14.90
C LYS A 78 0.64 -4.11 -15.65
N ASP A 79 1.62 -3.20 -15.75
CA ASP A 79 2.89 -3.47 -16.42
C ASP A 79 3.60 -4.69 -15.82
N ILE A 80 3.77 -4.72 -14.50
CA ILE A 80 4.47 -5.81 -13.81
C ILE A 80 3.71 -7.15 -13.89
N LEU A 81 2.37 -7.13 -13.81
CA LEU A 81 1.56 -8.35 -13.93
C LEU A 81 1.65 -8.95 -15.33
N ASN A 82 1.72 -8.11 -16.37
CA ASN A 82 1.86 -8.58 -17.75
C ASN A 82 3.24 -9.17 -18.02
N GLU A 83 4.30 -8.57 -17.45
CA GLU A 83 5.65 -8.97 -17.77
C GLU A 83 6.14 -10.17 -16.97
N LYS A 84 5.99 -10.14 -15.64
CA LYS A 84 6.58 -11.17 -14.77
C LYS A 84 5.72 -12.41 -14.59
N ASN A 85 4.49 -12.40 -15.05
CA ASN A 85 3.51 -13.48 -14.86
C ASN A 85 3.47 -13.98 -13.39
N GLN A 86 3.59 -13.06 -12.45
CA GLN A 86 3.59 -13.31 -10.99
C GLN A 86 2.59 -12.38 -10.32
N ASP A 87 2.14 -12.79 -9.14
CA ASP A 87 1.35 -11.92 -8.26
C ASP A 87 2.13 -10.66 -7.89
N CYS A 88 1.42 -9.57 -7.61
CA CYS A 88 2.01 -8.27 -7.32
C CYS A 88 1.53 -7.72 -5.98
N ILE A 89 2.44 -7.14 -5.21
CA ILE A 89 2.12 -6.28 -4.07
C ILE A 89 2.59 -4.87 -4.40
N TYR A 90 1.64 -3.95 -4.54
CA TYR A 90 1.94 -2.52 -4.61
C TYR A 90 2.03 -1.92 -3.20
N VAL A 91 3.05 -1.10 -2.98
CA VAL A 91 3.29 -0.43 -1.70
C VAL A 91 3.73 1.02 -1.93
N ASP A 92 3.18 1.97 -1.16
CA ASP A 92 3.67 3.35 -1.17
C ASP A 92 5.09 3.44 -0.60
N ALA A 93 5.93 4.34 -1.10
CA ALA A 93 7.33 4.47 -0.70
C ALA A 93 7.52 4.95 0.76
N ASP A 94 6.51 5.65 1.33
CA ASP A 94 6.53 6.13 2.73
C ASP A 94 6.02 5.08 3.74
N VAL A 95 6.26 3.80 3.41
CA VAL A 95 5.90 2.63 4.22
C VAL A 95 7.15 1.95 4.77
N LEU A 96 7.03 1.29 5.91
CA LEU A 96 8.07 0.48 6.55
C LEU A 96 7.51 -0.89 6.94
N PHE A 97 8.06 -1.96 6.39
CA PHE A 97 7.77 -3.32 6.84
C PHE A 97 8.51 -3.61 8.14
N THR A 98 7.80 -4.09 9.13
CA THR A 98 8.36 -4.54 10.42
C THR A 98 8.57 -6.05 10.46
N SER A 99 7.89 -6.80 9.58
CA SER A 99 8.01 -8.25 9.41
C SER A 99 7.47 -8.69 8.06
N LYS A 100 7.81 -9.92 7.65
CA LYS A 100 7.28 -10.53 6.41
C LYS A 100 5.75 -10.66 6.46
N ILE A 101 5.13 -10.49 5.30
CA ILE A 101 3.77 -10.92 5.05
C ILE A 101 3.82 -12.42 4.78
N GLN A 102 2.91 -13.17 5.40
CA GLN A 102 2.80 -14.61 5.16
C GLN A 102 1.82 -14.84 4.00
N GLU A 103 2.19 -15.70 3.07
CA GLU A 103 1.33 -16.05 1.92
C GLU A 103 -0.06 -16.55 2.35
N VAL A 104 -0.13 -17.25 3.49
CA VAL A 104 -1.42 -17.72 4.06
C VAL A 104 -2.41 -16.58 4.34
N GLU A 105 -1.92 -15.37 4.56
CA GLU A 105 -2.77 -14.21 4.86
C GLU A 105 -3.50 -13.67 3.64
N ILE A 106 -3.01 -13.99 2.43
CA ILE A 106 -3.55 -13.54 1.14
C ILE A 106 -3.93 -14.70 0.21
N LYS A 107 -3.72 -15.95 0.63
CA LYS A 107 -3.82 -17.16 -0.21
C LYS A 107 -5.15 -17.32 -0.97
N ASN A 108 -6.25 -16.89 -0.37
CA ASN A 108 -7.60 -17.07 -0.95
C ASN A 108 -8.15 -15.76 -1.55
N ALA A 109 -7.29 -14.77 -1.76
CA ALA A 109 -7.65 -13.51 -2.35
C ALA A 109 -7.16 -13.44 -3.80
N ASP A 110 -7.97 -12.83 -4.65
CA ASP A 110 -7.50 -12.37 -5.96
C ASP A 110 -7.03 -10.91 -5.85
N ILE A 111 -7.64 -10.14 -4.92
CA ILE A 111 -7.20 -8.80 -4.53
C ILE A 111 -7.26 -8.68 -3.01
N GLY A 112 -6.20 -8.11 -2.41
CA GLY A 112 -6.17 -7.72 -1.01
C GLY A 112 -6.12 -6.20 -0.88
N VAL A 113 -7.16 -5.57 -0.36
CA VAL A 113 -7.21 -4.12 -0.15
C VAL A 113 -7.30 -3.78 1.32
N THR A 114 -6.74 -2.64 1.70
CA THR A 114 -6.75 -2.17 3.08
C THR A 114 -7.79 -1.05 3.24
N PRO A 115 -8.89 -1.25 3.97
CA PRO A 115 -9.79 -0.17 4.33
C PRO A 115 -9.05 0.91 5.12
N ARG A 116 -9.58 2.13 5.12
CA ARG A 116 -8.98 3.21 5.94
C ARG A 116 -8.94 2.82 7.41
N HIS A 117 -7.80 3.11 8.03
CA HIS A 117 -7.64 2.92 9.47
C HIS A 117 -8.70 3.74 10.25
N ARG A 118 -9.15 3.25 11.42
CA ARG A 118 -10.17 3.91 12.26
C ARG A 118 -9.91 5.40 12.49
N LYS A 119 -8.64 5.77 12.71
CA LYS A 119 -8.24 7.18 12.90
C LYS A 119 -8.41 8.07 11.65
N GLU A 120 -8.64 7.46 10.51
CA GLU A 120 -8.82 8.14 9.23
C GLU A 120 -10.29 8.12 8.77
N ARG A 121 -11.22 7.72 9.63
CA ARG A 121 -12.67 7.66 9.31
C ARG A 121 -13.42 8.92 9.70
N LYS A 122 -12.77 10.05 9.63
CA LYS A 122 -13.44 11.34 9.73
C LYS A 122 -14.12 11.67 8.40
N PRO A 123 -15.28 12.40 8.41
CA PRO A 123 -16.02 12.72 7.19
C PRO A 123 -15.14 13.32 6.09
N GLU A 124 -14.23 14.21 6.45
CA GLU A 124 -13.31 14.86 5.51
C GLU A 124 -12.35 13.91 4.78
N TYR A 125 -12.14 12.69 5.30
CA TYR A 125 -11.29 11.70 4.64
C TYR A 125 -12.06 10.78 3.68
N PHE A 126 -13.40 10.72 3.80
CA PHE A 126 -14.21 9.90 2.88
C PHE A 126 -14.27 10.48 1.47
N THR A 127 -14.01 11.78 1.30
CA THR A 127 -13.86 12.39 -0.02
C THR A 127 -12.79 11.72 -0.87
N ASN A 128 -11.79 11.10 -0.24
CA ASN A 128 -10.71 10.36 -0.90
C ASN A 128 -10.92 8.83 -0.91
N GLY A 129 -12.16 8.36 -0.80
CA GLY A 129 -12.53 6.94 -0.82
C GLY A 129 -12.31 6.22 0.50
N LEU A 130 -12.85 5.00 0.59
CA LEU A 130 -12.83 4.14 1.79
C LEU A 130 -11.61 3.22 1.86
N ILE A 131 -10.92 2.98 0.74
CA ILE A 131 -9.71 2.17 0.66
C ILE A 131 -8.49 3.07 0.84
N ASN A 132 -7.46 2.55 1.49
CA ASN A 132 -6.13 3.12 1.48
C ASN A 132 -5.28 2.35 0.46
N ALA A 133 -4.83 3.05 -0.58
CA ALA A 133 -4.06 2.46 -1.68
C ALA A 133 -2.54 2.36 -1.38
N GLY A 134 -2.12 2.54 -0.12
CA GLY A 134 -0.70 2.44 0.26
C GLY A 134 -0.18 1.01 0.43
N PHE A 135 -1.07 0.01 0.44
CA PHE A 135 -0.75 -1.41 0.38
C PHE A 135 -1.90 -2.17 -0.28
N ILE A 136 -1.62 -2.81 -1.41
CA ILE A 136 -2.61 -3.60 -2.17
C ILE A 136 -1.92 -4.84 -2.73
N PHE A 137 -2.57 -6.01 -2.58
CA PHE A 137 -2.18 -7.26 -3.23
C PHE A 137 -3.02 -7.51 -4.48
N PHE A 138 -2.40 -8.00 -5.54
CA PHE A 138 -3.05 -8.42 -6.78
C PHE A 138 -2.52 -9.77 -7.23
N LYS A 139 -3.44 -10.71 -7.44
CA LYS A 139 -3.14 -11.98 -8.09
C LYS A 139 -3.08 -11.78 -9.60
N ASN A 140 -2.20 -12.49 -10.27
CA ASN A 140 -2.07 -12.39 -11.72
C ASN A 140 -3.13 -13.25 -12.44
N THR A 141 -4.32 -12.70 -12.61
CA THR A 141 -5.44 -13.30 -13.36
C THR A 141 -6.03 -12.29 -14.34
N GLU A 142 -6.68 -12.76 -15.40
CA GLU A 142 -7.29 -11.88 -16.41
C GLU A 142 -8.42 -11.01 -15.81
N ASP A 143 -9.22 -11.56 -14.89
CA ASP A 143 -10.26 -10.78 -14.20
C ASP A 143 -9.66 -9.62 -13.39
N VAL A 144 -8.54 -9.86 -12.70
CA VAL A 144 -7.81 -8.81 -11.96
C VAL A 144 -7.22 -7.78 -12.92
N LYS A 145 -6.63 -8.19 -14.04
CA LYS A 145 -6.13 -7.25 -15.06
C LYS A 145 -7.24 -6.39 -15.63
N SER A 146 -8.41 -6.98 -15.90
CA SER A 146 -9.61 -6.26 -16.36
C SER A 146 -10.09 -5.22 -15.34
N LEU A 147 -10.07 -5.55 -14.05
CA LEU A 147 -10.37 -4.58 -12.99
C LEU A 147 -9.34 -3.45 -12.95
N ILE A 148 -8.06 -3.75 -13.12
CA ILE A 148 -7.00 -2.73 -13.18
C ILE A 148 -7.20 -1.81 -14.38
N ASP A 149 -7.66 -2.32 -15.54
CA ASP A 149 -8.01 -1.50 -16.69
C ASP A 149 -9.17 -0.55 -16.39
N LYS A 150 -10.23 -1.04 -15.75
CA LYS A 150 -11.33 -0.18 -15.26
C LYS A 150 -10.80 0.90 -14.31
N TRP A 151 -9.87 0.54 -13.43
CA TRP A 151 -9.25 1.50 -12.50
C TRP A 151 -8.38 2.56 -13.22
N ILE A 152 -7.61 2.18 -14.24
CA ILE A 152 -6.85 3.11 -15.09
C ILE A 152 -7.78 4.11 -15.77
N VAL A 153 -8.86 3.62 -16.39
CA VAL A 153 -9.86 4.46 -17.06
C VAL A 153 -10.52 5.42 -16.06
N SER A 154 -10.95 4.91 -14.91
CA SER A 154 -11.56 5.75 -13.86
C SER A 154 -10.62 6.84 -13.35
N CYS A 155 -9.31 6.56 -13.24
CA CYS A 155 -8.32 7.56 -12.88
C CYS A 155 -8.10 8.64 -13.95
N GLN A 156 -8.40 8.32 -15.23
CA GLN A 156 -8.23 9.25 -16.36
C GLN A 156 -9.42 10.15 -16.58
N GLU A 157 -10.62 9.58 -16.46
CA GLU A 157 -11.88 10.26 -16.78
C GLU A 157 -12.39 11.12 -15.62
N GLN A 158 -12.03 10.74 -14.40
CA GLN A 158 -12.45 11.44 -13.19
C GLN A 158 -11.26 12.25 -12.66
N ASP A 159 -11.47 13.52 -12.32
CA ASP A 159 -10.51 14.32 -11.56
C ASP A 159 -10.49 13.83 -10.10
N THR A 160 -9.87 12.65 -9.90
CA THR A 160 -9.92 11.93 -8.64
C THR A 160 -8.59 11.26 -8.30
N THR A 161 -8.42 10.85 -7.05
CA THR A 161 -7.25 10.07 -6.61
C THR A 161 -7.40 8.60 -6.98
N ASP A 162 -6.26 7.91 -7.13
CA ASP A 162 -6.20 6.46 -7.34
C ASP A 162 -7.03 5.67 -6.31
N GLN A 163 -6.91 6.01 -5.04
CA GLN A 163 -7.64 5.31 -3.98
C GLN A 163 -9.14 5.59 -3.98
N LYS A 164 -9.57 6.82 -4.39
CA LYS A 164 -10.99 7.10 -4.55
C LYS A 164 -11.55 6.32 -5.73
N ALA A 165 -10.89 6.34 -6.88
CA ALA A 165 -11.30 5.59 -8.06
C ALA A 165 -11.45 4.08 -7.76
N LEU A 166 -10.47 3.45 -7.08
CA LEU A 166 -10.57 2.05 -6.69
C LEU A 166 -11.69 1.81 -5.68
N SER A 167 -11.88 2.71 -4.71
CA SER A 167 -12.96 2.61 -3.73
C SER A 167 -14.32 2.69 -4.40
N ASP A 168 -14.48 3.59 -5.37
CA ASP A 168 -15.75 3.78 -6.08
C ASP A 168 -16.09 2.58 -6.95
N ILE A 169 -15.10 1.97 -7.58
CA ILE A 169 -15.30 0.74 -8.35
C ILE A 169 -15.72 -0.42 -7.43
N LEU A 170 -14.98 -0.65 -6.35
CA LEU A 170 -15.23 -1.82 -5.51
C LEU A 170 -16.53 -1.71 -4.71
N LYS A 171 -16.92 -0.52 -4.25
CA LYS A 171 -18.17 -0.31 -3.50
C LYS A 171 -19.45 -0.59 -4.31
N GLU A 172 -19.33 -0.76 -5.62
CA GLU A 172 -20.48 -1.16 -6.45
C GLU A 172 -21.06 -2.52 -6.01
N GLU A 173 -20.21 -3.45 -5.53
CA GLU A 173 -20.63 -4.81 -5.20
C GLU A 173 -20.14 -5.28 -3.82
N ILE A 174 -19.15 -4.60 -3.20
CA ILE A 174 -18.63 -4.98 -1.89
C ILE A 174 -18.87 -3.90 -0.83
N ASP A 175 -19.13 -4.34 0.38
CA ASP A 175 -19.19 -3.47 1.53
C ASP A 175 -17.83 -3.32 2.18
N ILE A 176 -17.16 -2.19 1.90
CA ILE A 176 -15.83 -1.87 2.44
C ILE A 176 -15.89 -1.53 3.93
N THR A 177 -17.09 -1.24 4.47
CA THR A 177 -17.28 -0.85 5.86
C THR A 177 -17.60 -2.04 6.76
N TYR A 178 -18.10 -3.12 6.19
CA TYR A 178 -18.55 -4.30 6.92
C TYR A 178 -17.44 -5.35 7.04
N GLY A 179 -17.27 -5.91 8.21
CA GLY A 179 -16.21 -6.85 8.56
C GLY A 179 -16.26 -8.23 7.92
N LYS A 180 -16.96 -8.42 6.81
CA LYS A 180 -16.78 -9.63 6.00
C LYS A 180 -15.42 -9.60 5.37
N LYS A 181 -14.54 -10.42 5.88
CA LYS A 181 -13.14 -10.48 5.53
C LYS A 181 -12.92 -10.72 4.03
N THR A 182 -13.75 -11.56 3.38
CA THR A 182 -13.69 -11.86 1.95
C THR A 182 -15.08 -11.67 1.34
N GLN A 183 -15.12 -10.94 0.22
CA GLN A 183 -16.33 -10.66 -0.54
C GLN A 183 -16.04 -10.85 -2.03
N LYS A 184 -17.07 -10.96 -2.85
CA LYS A 184 -16.91 -11.05 -4.31
C LYS A 184 -17.21 -9.72 -4.96
N TYR A 185 -16.32 -9.28 -5.85
CA TYR A 185 -16.56 -8.29 -6.87
C TYR A 185 -16.54 -9.02 -8.22
N LYS A 186 -17.71 -9.23 -8.84
CA LYS A 186 -17.86 -10.13 -10.00
C LYS A 186 -17.23 -11.51 -9.71
N ASN A 187 -16.26 -11.93 -10.51
CA ASN A 187 -15.53 -13.20 -10.33
C ASN A 187 -14.32 -13.09 -9.38
N ILE A 188 -14.01 -11.90 -8.86
CA ILE A 188 -12.81 -11.59 -8.07
C ILE A 188 -13.11 -11.76 -6.58
N ASN A 189 -12.29 -12.52 -5.87
CA ASN A 189 -12.33 -12.60 -4.42
C ASN A 189 -11.54 -11.43 -3.82
N VAL A 190 -12.24 -10.48 -3.23
CA VAL A 190 -11.65 -9.30 -2.58
C VAL A 190 -11.52 -9.55 -1.10
N LEU A 191 -10.28 -9.52 -0.59
CA LEU A 191 -9.96 -9.64 0.82
C LEU A 191 -9.78 -8.25 1.44
N LEU A 192 -10.59 -7.93 2.45
CA LEU A 192 -10.39 -6.75 3.27
C LEU A 192 -9.33 -7.03 4.34
N LEU A 193 -8.16 -6.45 4.17
CA LEU A 193 -7.01 -6.58 5.07
C LEU A 193 -7.17 -5.67 6.29
N ASP A 194 -6.73 -6.16 7.45
CA ASP A 194 -6.77 -5.38 8.69
C ASP A 194 -5.85 -4.15 8.61
N PRO A 195 -6.40 -2.92 8.61
CA PRO A 195 -5.59 -1.71 8.50
C PRO A 195 -4.66 -1.48 9.70
N ALA A 196 -4.94 -2.07 10.87
CA ALA A 196 -4.03 -2.01 12.00
C ALA A 196 -2.80 -2.92 11.82
N ILE A 197 -2.83 -3.83 10.84
CA ILE A 197 -1.74 -4.75 10.51
C ILE A 197 -1.05 -4.35 9.22
N PHE A 198 -1.83 -4.10 8.17
CA PHE A 198 -1.32 -3.88 6.80
C PHE A 198 -1.19 -2.41 6.39
N ASN A 199 -1.65 -1.47 7.24
CA ASN A 199 -1.59 -0.04 6.98
C ASN A 199 -1.63 0.76 8.30
N ASP A 200 -0.79 0.41 9.26
CA ASP A 200 -0.80 1.00 10.60
C ASP A 200 -0.21 2.42 10.60
N VAL A 201 -1.06 3.42 10.43
CA VAL A 201 -0.70 4.85 10.53
C VAL A 201 -0.32 5.28 11.96
N SER A 202 -0.65 4.44 12.97
CA SER A 202 -0.27 4.69 14.36
C SER A 202 1.15 4.23 14.66
N CYS A 203 1.71 3.33 13.86
CA CYS A 203 3.02 2.69 14.05
C CYS A 203 3.11 1.98 15.41
N LYS A 204 2.10 1.17 15.75
CA LYS A 204 2.01 0.51 17.06
C LYS A 204 2.04 -1.00 17.00
N THR A 205 1.25 -1.59 16.11
CA THR A 205 1.01 -3.03 16.07
C THR A 205 1.17 -3.61 14.68
N GLY A 206 1.28 -2.75 13.65
CA GLY A 206 1.31 -3.17 12.26
C GLY A 206 2.54 -3.98 11.88
N ARG A 207 2.38 -4.85 10.89
CA ARG A 207 3.49 -5.40 10.11
C ARG A 207 3.99 -4.39 9.09
N ILE A 208 3.09 -3.47 8.71
CA ILE A 208 3.34 -2.39 7.78
C ILE A 208 2.95 -1.08 8.46
N PHE A 209 3.94 -0.24 8.72
CA PHE A 209 3.75 1.11 9.19
C PHE A 209 3.64 2.05 7.99
N HIS A 210 2.63 2.91 7.97
CA HIS A 210 2.44 3.87 6.92
C HIS A 210 2.57 5.31 7.46
N PHE A 211 3.59 6.00 7.01
CA PHE A 211 3.92 7.36 7.45
C PHE A 211 3.26 8.40 6.54
N LYS A 212 1.94 8.37 6.49
CA LYS A 212 1.17 9.26 5.63
C LYS A 212 1.62 10.70 5.71
N ASN A 213 1.75 11.31 4.53
CA ASN A 213 2.20 12.69 4.37
C ASN A 213 3.63 12.96 4.89
N ALA A 214 4.48 11.95 5.04
CA ALA A 214 5.86 12.17 5.46
C ALA A 214 6.62 13.06 4.46
N GLY A 215 6.33 12.97 3.17
CA GLY A 215 6.87 13.89 2.16
C GLY A 215 6.30 15.33 2.19
N ARG A 216 5.31 15.62 3.05
CA ARG A 216 4.62 16.91 3.11
C ARG A 216 4.58 17.55 4.50
N ARG A 217 4.76 16.77 5.58
CA ARG A 217 4.67 17.22 6.97
C ARG A 217 5.92 16.86 7.74
N GLU A 218 6.60 17.85 8.28
CA GLU A 218 7.85 17.69 9.02
C GLU A 218 7.74 16.72 10.20
N ILE A 219 6.65 16.78 10.98
CA ILE A 219 6.41 15.87 12.11
C ILE A 219 6.35 14.40 11.64
N SER A 220 5.65 14.13 10.52
CA SER A 220 5.57 12.79 9.95
C SER A 220 6.93 12.33 9.42
N LEU A 221 7.69 13.22 8.80
CA LEU A 221 9.04 12.95 8.32
C LEU A 221 10.01 12.65 9.47
N LYS A 222 9.99 13.43 10.55
CA LYS A 222 10.81 13.17 11.75
C LYS A 222 10.49 11.79 12.33
N LYS A 223 9.20 11.47 12.48
CA LYS A 223 8.76 10.15 12.94
C LYS A 223 9.27 9.03 12.03
N TYR A 224 9.12 9.18 10.71
CA TYR A 224 9.61 8.22 9.72
C TYR A 224 11.12 7.97 9.88
N ARG A 225 11.94 9.03 9.90
CA ARG A 225 13.41 8.93 10.04
C ARG A 225 13.85 8.24 11.33
N ILE A 226 13.14 8.47 12.44
CA ILE A 226 13.39 7.76 13.71
C ILE A 226 13.19 6.25 13.53
N PHE A 227 12.06 5.83 12.93
CA PHE A 227 11.78 4.41 12.74
C PHE A 227 12.74 3.76 11.74
N VAL A 228 13.10 4.44 10.67
CA VAL A 228 14.12 3.98 9.70
C VAL A 228 15.46 3.80 10.38
N SER A 229 15.91 4.77 11.20
CA SER A 229 17.16 4.69 11.96
C SER A 229 17.16 3.54 12.98
N LEU A 230 16.05 3.36 13.69
CA LEU A 230 15.88 2.24 14.63
C LEU A 230 15.94 0.89 13.90
N GLN A 231 15.29 0.76 12.77
CA GLN A 231 15.32 -0.48 11.99
C GLN A 231 16.70 -0.71 11.34
N ALA A 232 17.42 0.34 10.97
CA ALA A 232 18.78 0.21 10.47
C ALA A 232 19.73 -0.38 11.51
N LYS A 233 19.62 0.10 12.75
CA LYS A 233 20.44 -0.36 13.90
C LYS A 233 19.97 -1.70 14.46
N PHE A 234 18.67 -1.92 14.53
CA PHE A 234 18.04 -3.06 15.18
C PHE A 234 16.93 -3.67 14.30
N PRO A 235 17.27 -4.35 13.20
CA PRO A 235 16.31 -4.76 12.17
C PRO A 235 15.11 -5.59 12.66
N ARG A 236 15.31 -6.38 13.73
CA ARG A 236 14.29 -7.28 14.27
C ARG A 236 13.49 -6.72 15.43
N ILE A 237 13.99 -5.66 16.09
CA ILE A 237 13.40 -5.19 17.35
C ILE A 237 12.00 -4.63 17.17
N ILE A 238 11.77 -3.87 16.11
CA ILE A 238 10.45 -3.30 15.82
C ILE A 238 9.44 -4.43 15.56
N GLY A 239 9.83 -5.44 14.78
CA GLY A 239 9.01 -6.62 14.51
C GLY A 239 8.68 -7.42 15.77
N LEU A 240 9.63 -7.60 16.68
CA LEU A 240 9.41 -8.26 17.97
C LEU A 240 8.45 -7.47 18.85
N ILE A 241 8.66 -6.16 19.02
CA ILE A 241 7.80 -5.29 19.82
C ILE A 241 6.36 -5.28 19.28
N THR A 242 6.19 -5.13 17.97
CA THR A 242 4.85 -5.14 17.35
C THR A 242 4.17 -6.50 17.49
N THR A 243 4.92 -7.60 17.38
CA THR A 243 4.39 -8.95 17.54
C THR A 243 3.96 -9.20 18.98
N PHE A 244 4.81 -8.88 19.95
CA PHE A 244 4.49 -9.00 21.37
C PHE A 244 3.23 -8.18 21.72
N ARG A 245 3.16 -6.95 21.25
CA ARG A 245 2.01 -6.07 21.47
C ARG A 245 0.72 -6.61 20.86
N ARG A 246 0.77 -7.22 19.65
CA ARG A 246 -0.39 -7.90 19.04
C ARG A 246 -0.85 -9.08 19.89
N LEU A 247 0.07 -9.90 20.36
CA LEU A 247 -0.25 -11.07 21.19
C LEU A 247 -0.88 -10.64 22.51
N TRP A 248 -0.30 -9.64 23.17
CA TRP A 248 -0.84 -9.08 24.42
C TRP A 248 -2.26 -8.51 24.22
N LEU A 249 -2.51 -7.75 23.16
CA LEU A 249 -3.83 -7.23 22.85
C LEU A 249 -4.86 -8.34 22.54
N LYS A 250 -4.44 -9.44 21.93
CA LYS A 250 -5.30 -10.61 21.70
C LYS A 250 -5.65 -11.31 23.03
N SER A 251 -4.69 -11.47 23.93
CA SER A 251 -4.92 -12.12 25.23
C SER A 251 -5.85 -11.27 26.11
N THR A 252 -5.64 -9.97 26.19
CA THR A 252 -6.49 -9.07 26.98
C THR A 252 -7.92 -9.00 26.45
N ARG A 253 -8.12 -9.02 25.13
CA ARG A 253 -9.46 -9.07 24.51
C ARG A 253 -10.20 -10.38 24.82
N ARG A 254 -9.50 -11.52 24.86
CA ARG A 254 -10.08 -12.81 25.28
C ARG A 254 -10.52 -12.80 26.74
N ILE A 255 -9.72 -12.22 27.63
CA ILE A 255 -10.00 -12.14 29.07
C ILE A 255 -11.21 -11.22 29.35
N THR A 256 -11.36 -10.13 28.60
CA THR A 256 -12.45 -9.16 28.81
C THR A 256 -13.76 -9.53 28.11
N GLY A 257 -13.83 -10.66 27.40
CA GLY A 257 -15.01 -11.07 26.63
C GLY A 257 -15.44 -10.10 25.52
N ALA A 258 -14.65 -9.07 25.31
CA ALA A 258 -14.90 -8.06 24.30
C ALA A 258 -14.38 -8.55 22.95
N GLU A 259 -15.15 -9.36 22.25
CA GLU A 259 -15.15 -9.38 20.79
C GLU A 259 -15.63 -8.00 20.31
N ARG A 260 -14.79 -6.99 20.46
CA ARG A 260 -15.00 -5.74 19.75
C ARG A 260 -14.79 -6.06 18.28
N ARG A 261 -15.89 -6.19 17.59
CA ARG A 261 -15.89 -6.28 16.13
C ARG A 261 -15.02 -5.15 15.62
N PHE A 262 -14.04 -5.49 14.80
CA PHE A 262 -13.00 -4.60 14.30
C PHE A 262 -13.57 -3.34 13.62
N TRP A 263 -14.84 -3.41 13.24
CA TRP A 263 -15.60 -2.44 12.47
C TRP A 263 -16.65 -1.65 13.28
N GLU A 264 -16.89 -2.03 14.52
CA GLU A 264 -17.83 -1.32 15.39
C GLU A 264 -17.10 -0.20 16.14
N ASN A 265 -17.53 1.03 15.90
CA ASN A 265 -17.18 2.37 16.40
C ASN A 265 -16.12 3.12 15.64
#